data_ba0273349b8573eeeda3fd649aba2956
#
_entry.id   ba0273349b8573eeeda3fd649aba2956
#
_cell.length_a   1.000
_cell.length_b   1.000
_cell.length_c   1.000
_cell.angle_alpha   90.00
_cell.angle_beta   90.00
_cell.angle_gamma   90.00
#
_symmetry.space_group_name_H-M   'P 1'
#
loop_
_entity.id
_entity.type
_entity.pdbx_description
1 polymer ?
#
loop_
_entity_poly.entity_id
_entity_poly.type
_entity_poly.pdbx_seq_one_letter_code
_entity_poly.pdbx_strand_id
1 'polypeptide(L)'
;MLSGKLMAKGLRLNASGMIFLIGIITGFSFSPVKLDAQVIPRTRLILLGTGTPNADPERSGPATAVVVDDRAYLIDAGPGIVRRAALAAREKDMSALSASGLNHVFITHLHSDHTVGLPDLLYSPWVLDRPDPLNVFGPPGIQRMMSGIAEAWADDISIRIDGLEPRGANRDGYRPNTHEIEPGLFYEDELVRVYAIPVKHGSWQYSYGYRFEGPDRTIVISGDAAPSESLVEACDGCDILLHEVYSAERFTTRPPEWQAYHSQFHTSTTELADIANRSRPGMLVLYHHLFWGTDDTGLVNEIRMAGYNGPLASGKDLDVY
;
A
#
# COMPACT_ATOMS: atom_id res chain seq x y z
N MET A 1 -26.91 1.46 -63.04
CA MET A 1 -28.12 2.12 -63.51
C MET A 1 -28.59 3.08 -62.46
N LEU A 2 -28.59 4.21 -62.68
CA LEU A 2 -28.98 5.56 -63.08
C LEU A 2 -28.27 6.55 -62.10
N SER A 3 -27.34 7.31 -62.47
CA SER A 3 -27.23 8.54 -63.27
C SER A 3 -28.26 9.64 -62.95
N GLY A 4 -27.79 10.71 -62.34
CA GLY A 4 -28.53 11.94 -62.06
C GLY A 4 -27.57 13.13 -61.92
N LYS A 5 -27.51 13.94 -62.97
CA LYS A 5 -26.57 15.02 -63.28
C LYS A 5 -26.81 16.30 -62.46
N LEU A 6 -25.68 17.00 -62.24
CA LEU A 6 -25.51 18.41 -61.93
C LEU A 6 -26.46 19.38 -62.64
N MET A 7 -26.79 20.46 -61.99
CA MET A 7 -26.99 21.78 -62.53
C MET A 7 -26.36 22.87 -61.72
N ALA A 8 -25.37 23.51 -62.26
CA ALA A 8 -24.78 24.73 -61.76
C ALA A 8 -25.62 25.93 -62.19
N LYS A 9 -25.88 26.87 -61.28
CA LYS A 9 -26.33 28.21 -61.66
C LYS A 9 -25.36 29.23 -61.05
N GLY A 10 -24.67 29.88 -61.94
CA GLY A 10 -23.82 31.02 -61.61
C GLY A 10 -24.62 32.26 -61.24
N LEU A 11 -24.11 33.02 -60.31
CA LEU A 11 -24.60 34.37 -60.01
C LEU A 11 -23.43 35.36 -60.14
N ARG A 12 -23.72 36.41 -60.99
CA ARG A 12 -22.77 37.46 -61.37
C ARG A 12 -22.51 38.44 -60.21
N LEU A 13 -21.26 38.84 -60.11
CA LEU A 13 -20.83 39.99 -59.28
C LEU A 13 -21.42 41.30 -59.80
N ASN A 14 -21.90 42.15 -58.89
CA ASN A 14 -22.01 43.57 -59.13
C ASN A 14 -21.25 44.29 -57.96
N ALA A 15 -20.35 45.16 -58.40
CA ALA A 15 -19.52 46.00 -57.52
C ALA A 15 -20.36 47.19 -57.04
N SER A 16 -20.12 47.59 -55.83
CA SER A 16 -20.10 48.93 -55.21
C SER A 16 -20.72 48.95 -53.83
N GLY A 17 -19.91 49.30 -52.84
CA GLY A 17 -20.38 49.53 -51.45
C GLY A 17 -19.31 49.21 -50.42
N MET A 18 -18.31 50.13 -50.33
CA MET A 18 -17.27 50.03 -49.29
C MET A 18 -17.83 50.57 -48.00
N ILE A 19 -18.17 49.68 -47.05
CA ILE A 19 -18.49 50.06 -45.68
C ILE A 19 -17.30 49.65 -44.84
N PHE A 20 -16.57 50.61 -44.26
CA PHE A 20 -15.54 50.40 -43.26
C PHE A 20 -16.19 50.04 -41.95
N LEU A 21 -16.10 48.76 -41.54
CA LEU A 21 -16.43 48.33 -40.19
C LEU A 21 -15.12 48.31 -39.40
N ILE A 22 -14.94 49.28 -38.47
CA ILE A 22 -13.85 49.28 -37.52
C ILE A 22 -14.19 48.24 -36.47
N GLY A 23 -13.61 47.02 -36.59
CA GLY A 23 -13.70 45.99 -35.56
C GLY A 23 -12.77 46.32 -34.42
N ILE A 24 -13.32 46.62 -33.23
CA ILE A 24 -12.56 46.69 -31.99
C ILE A 24 -12.15 45.25 -31.62
N ILE A 25 -10.90 44.91 -31.88
CA ILE A 25 -10.31 43.66 -31.40
C ILE A 25 -9.97 43.90 -29.92
N THR A 26 -10.84 43.49 -29.00
CA THR A 26 -10.50 43.32 -27.59
C THR A 26 -9.56 42.12 -27.47
N GLY A 27 -8.29 42.41 -27.32
CA GLY A 27 -7.25 41.39 -27.09
C GLY A 27 -7.50 40.71 -25.75
N PHE A 28 -8.06 39.51 -25.76
CA PHE A 28 -7.99 38.61 -24.61
C PHE A 28 -6.55 38.09 -24.52
N SER A 29 -5.79 38.65 -23.59
CA SER A 29 -4.48 38.07 -23.18
C SER A 29 -4.74 36.76 -22.44
N PHE A 30 -4.60 35.63 -23.13
CA PHE A 30 -4.47 34.33 -22.48
C PHE A 30 -3.09 34.30 -21.80
N SER A 31 -3.03 34.52 -20.49
CA SER A 31 -1.88 34.11 -19.71
C SER A 31 -1.80 32.57 -19.72
N PRO A 32 -0.67 31.99 -20.13
CA PRO A 32 -0.53 30.54 -20.05
C PRO A 32 -0.61 30.15 -18.57
N VAL A 33 -1.60 29.34 -18.21
CA VAL A 33 -1.64 28.65 -16.95
C VAL A 33 -0.41 27.72 -16.98
N LYS A 34 0.61 28.05 -16.19
CA LYS A 34 1.67 27.09 -15.90
C LYS A 34 1.00 25.90 -15.23
N LEU A 35 0.84 24.80 -15.93
CA LEU A 35 0.69 23.51 -15.28
C LEU A 35 2.02 23.27 -14.55
N ASP A 36 2.03 23.47 -13.25
CA ASP A 36 3.10 22.92 -12.43
C ASP A 36 3.05 21.40 -12.63
N ALA A 37 4.09 20.87 -13.26
CA ALA A 37 4.25 19.42 -13.33
C ALA A 37 4.28 18.94 -11.88
N GLN A 38 3.27 18.17 -11.47
CA GLN A 38 3.26 17.55 -10.15
C GLN A 38 4.55 16.73 -10.04
N VAL A 39 5.42 17.15 -9.14
CA VAL A 39 6.62 16.39 -8.82
C VAL A 39 6.16 15.09 -8.18
N ILE A 40 6.40 13.98 -8.86
CA ILE A 40 6.10 12.65 -8.32
C ILE A 40 7.02 12.45 -7.11
N PRO A 41 6.46 12.17 -5.92
CA PRO A 41 7.29 11.95 -4.75
C PRO A 41 8.23 10.77 -4.95
N ARG A 42 9.43 10.87 -4.40
CA ARG A 42 10.41 9.78 -4.39
C ARG A 42 9.96 8.62 -3.51
N THR A 43 9.30 8.95 -2.38
CA THR A 43 8.75 7.98 -1.44
C THR A 43 7.24 7.82 -1.69
N ARG A 44 6.80 6.61 -2.01
CA ARG A 44 5.40 6.27 -2.31
C ARG A 44 4.95 5.10 -1.46
N LEU A 45 3.71 5.17 -0.98
CA LEU A 45 3.04 4.08 -0.29
C LEU A 45 2.12 3.37 -1.27
N ILE A 46 2.21 2.06 -1.39
CA ILE A 46 1.37 1.23 -2.25
C ILE A 46 0.69 0.16 -1.40
N LEU A 47 -0.64 0.07 -1.48
CA LEU A 47 -1.41 -0.97 -0.82
C LEU A 47 -1.46 -2.20 -1.73
N LEU A 48 -0.73 -3.26 -1.40
CA LEU A 48 -0.74 -4.51 -2.17
C LEU A 48 -1.93 -5.39 -1.78
N GLY A 49 -2.41 -5.26 -0.54
CA GLY A 49 -3.58 -5.93 -0.03
C GLY A 49 -4.13 -5.21 1.19
N THR A 50 -5.44 -5.01 1.21
CA THR A 50 -6.16 -4.26 2.25
C THR A 50 -7.16 -5.13 3.02
N GLY A 51 -7.17 -6.44 2.73
CA GLY A 51 -8.05 -7.42 3.36
C GLY A 51 -7.65 -7.76 4.80
N THR A 52 -8.39 -8.69 5.37
CA THR A 52 -8.27 -9.24 6.72
C THR A 52 -8.25 -10.77 6.60
N PRO A 53 -8.30 -11.57 7.68
CA PRO A 53 -8.45 -13.03 7.56
C PRO A 53 -9.73 -13.47 6.81
N ASN A 54 -10.70 -12.58 6.59
CA ASN A 54 -11.88 -12.91 5.79
C ASN A 54 -11.49 -13.08 4.32
N ALA A 55 -11.93 -14.17 3.72
CA ALA A 55 -11.64 -14.50 2.33
C ALA A 55 -12.49 -13.64 1.37
N ASP A 56 -12.18 -12.36 1.27
CA ASP A 56 -12.79 -11.43 0.33
C ASP A 56 -12.04 -11.50 -1.01
N PRO A 57 -12.69 -11.91 -2.13
CA PRO A 57 -12.03 -12.02 -3.43
C PRO A 57 -11.57 -10.68 -4.01
N GLU A 58 -12.16 -9.57 -3.57
CA GLU A 58 -11.83 -8.22 -4.05
C GLU A 58 -10.66 -7.58 -3.27
N ARG A 59 -10.21 -8.19 -2.16
CA ARG A 59 -9.15 -7.67 -1.31
C ARG A 59 -8.14 -8.78 -0.98
N SER A 60 -6.91 -8.61 -1.41
CA SER A 60 -5.80 -9.49 -1.00
C SER A 60 -5.49 -9.31 0.48
N GLY A 61 -4.84 -10.30 1.08
CA GLY A 61 -4.44 -10.21 2.49
C GLY A 61 -3.48 -9.04 2.77
N PRO A 62 -3.34 -8.65 4.05
CA PRO A 62 -2.60 -7.45 4.44
C PRO A 62 -1.17 -7.47 3.88
N ALA A 63 -0.87 -6.53 3.01
CA ALA A 63 0.46 -6.32 2.47
C ALA A 63 0.57 -4.90 1.91
N THR A 64 1.66 -4.24 2.22
CA THR A 64 1.92 -2.87 1.81
C THR A 64 3.36 -2.76 1.29
N ALA A 65 3.65 -1.79 0.45
CA ALA A 65 5.01 -1.46 0.06
C ALA A 65 5.28 0.04 0.23
N VAL A 66 6.41 0.36 0.82
CA VAL A 66 7.03 1.68 0.70
C VAL A 66 8.05 1.57 -0.42
N VAL A 67 7.87 2.35 -1.49
CA VAL A 67 8.80 2.40 -2.62
C VAL A 67 9.51 3.73 -2.61
N VAL A 68 10.84 3.69 -2.55
CA VAL A 68 11.70 4.86 -2.63
C VAL A 68 12.59 4.72 -3.85
N ASP A 69 12.41 5.64 -4.81
CA ASP A 69 13.05 5.57 -6.11
C ASP A 69 12.81 4.21 -6.80
N ASP A 70 13.84 3.37 -6.87
CA ASP A 70 13.83 2.03 -7.50
C ASP A 70 13.89 0.87 -6.50
N ARG A 71 13.72 1.11 -5.20
CA ARG A 71 13.75 0.08 -4.14
C ARG A 71 12.39 -0.06 -3.45
N ALA A 72 11.98 -1.30 -3.23
CA ALA A 72 10.75 -1.65 -2.53
C ALA A 72 11.04 -2.25 -1.14
N TYR A 73 10.32 -1.77 -0.15
CA TYR A 73 10.29 -2.26 1.22
C TYR A 73 8.87 -2.74 1.49
N LEU A 74 8.71 -4.06 1.65
CA LEU A 74 7.41 -4.67 1.88
C LEU A 74 7.08 -4.67 3.38
N ILE A 75 5.84 -4.46 3.72
CA ILE A 75 5.33 -4.56 5.08
C ILE A 75 4.21 -5.58 5.08
N ASP A 76 4.39 -6.63 5.87
CA ASP A 76 3.58 -7.84 5.92
C ASP A 76 3.57 -8.64 4.60
N ALA A 77 3.19 -9.90 4.69
CA ALA A 77 3.14 -10.83 3.59
C ALA A 77 1.85 -11.64 3.62
N GLY A 78 0.73 -10.95 3.46
CA GLY A 78 -0.58 -11.58 3.33
C GLY A 78 -0.73 -12.36 2.03
N PRO A 79 -1.80 -13.18 1.92
CA PRO A 79 -2.08 -13.96 0.71
C PRO A 79 -2.13 -13.08 -0.54
N GLY A 80 -1.37 -13.48 -1.57
CA GLY A 80 -1.37 -12.80 -2.87
C GLY A 80 -0.30 -11.74 -3.07
N ILE A 81 0.54 -11.45 -2.09
CA ILE A 81 1.54 -10.36 -2.11
C ILE A 81 2.38 -10.33 -3.40
N VAL A 82 2.94 -11.46 -3.86
CA VAL A 82 3.82 -11.50 -5.04
C VAL A 82 3.05 -11.14 -6.31
N ARG A 83 1.82 -11.65 -6.46
CA ARG A 83 0.97 -11.35 -7.62
C ARG A 83 0.50 -9.90 -7.64
N ARG A 84 0.20 -9.35 -6.45
CA ARG A 84 -0.20 -7.95 -6.31
C ARG A 84 0.97 -7.01 -6.55
N ALA A 85 2.17 -7.34 -6.06
CA ALA A 85 3.40 -6.60 -6.37
C ALA A 85 3.68 -6.58 -7.88
N ALA A 86 3.61 -7.75 -8.55
CA ALA A 86 3.79 -7.84 -9.99
C ALA A 86 2.73 -7.04 -10.78
N LEU A 87 1.48 -6.99 -10.29
CA LEU A 87 0.43 -6.18 -10.88
C LEU A 87 0.71 -4.68 -10.71
N ALA A 88 1.12 -4.25 -9.50
CA ALA A 88 1.53 -2.87 -9.24
C ALA A 88 2.74 -2.46 -10.09
N ALA A 89 3.75 -3.33 -10.23
CA ALA A 89 4.90 -3.08 -11.11
C ALA A 89 4.48 -2.75 -12.53
N ARG A 90 3.51 -3.50 -13.07
CA ARG A 90 3.00 -3.34 -14.43
C ARG A 90 2.07 -2.14 -14.61
N GLU A 91 1.10 -1.96 -13.69
CA GLU A 91 0.01 -0.99 -13.88
C GLU A 91 0.32 0.39 -13.31
N LYS A 92 1.28 0.47 -12.37
CA LYS A 92 1.69 1.73 -11.72
C LYS A 92 3.08 2.18 -12.13
N ASP A 93 3.69 1.50 -13.12
CA ASP A 93 5.07 1.77 -13.59
C ASP A 93 6.09 1.79 -12.43
N MET A 94 6.04 0.74 -11.58
CA MET A 94 6.90 0.60 -10.40
C MET A 94 7.79 -0.64 -10.52
N SER A 95 8.85 -0.56 -11.32
CA SER A 95 9.77 -1.69 -11.56
C SER A 95 10.36 -2.29 -10.28
N ALA A 96 10.50 -1.50 -9.22
CA ALA A 96 10.93 -1.96 -7.90
C ALA A 96 10.05 -3.08 -7.33
N LEU A 97 8.78 -3.17 -7.73
CA LEU A 97 7.84 -4.21 -7.33
C LEU A 97 7.82 -5.44 -8.25
N SER A 98 8.71 -5.50 -9.25
CA SER A 98 8.94 -6.73 -10.01
C SER A 98 9.48 -7.85 -9.11
N ALA A 99 9.27 -9.11 -9.50
CA ALA A 99 9.68 -10.25 -8.66
C ALA A 99 11.16 -10.18 -8.23
N SER A 100 12.06 -9.78 -9.12
CA SER A 100 13.49 -9.62 -8.80
C SER A 100 13.80 -8.46 -7.85
N GLY A 101 12.91 -7.50 -7.69
CA GLY A 101 13.04 -6.34 -6.79
C GLY A 101 12.55 -6.57 -5.37
N LEU A 102 11.87 -7.70 -5.10
CA LEU A 102 11.28 -7.99 -3.78
C LEU A 102 12.35 -8.59 -2.83
N ASN A 103 13.16 -7.72 -2.23
CA ASN A 103 14.32 -8.13 -1.44
C ASN A 103 14.20 -7.87 0.07
N HIS A 104 13.23 -7.05 0.52
CA HIS A 104 13.05 -6.68 1.92
C HIS A 104 11.60 -6.83 2.34
N VAL A 105 11.36 -7.48 3.47
CA VAL A 105 10.04 -7.56 4.12
C VAL A 105 10.15 -7.35 5.62
N PHE A 106 9.24 -6.53 6.15
CA PHE A 106 9.11 -6.19 7.55
C PHE A 106 7.77 -6.71 8.04
N ILE A 107 7.78 -7.66 8.99
CA ILE A 107 6.57 -8.32 9.50
C ILE A 107 6.16 -7.64 10.80
N THR A 108 4.92 -7.16 10.86
CA THR A 108 4.38 -6.45 12.02
C THR A 108 4.15 -7.39 13.20
N HIS A 109 3.53 -8.54 12.95
CA HIS A 109 3.26 -9.60 13.92
C HIS A 109 3.02 -10.95 13.20
N LEU A 110 2.89 -12.05 13.95
CA LEU A 110 2.91 -13.38 13.36
C LEU A 110 1.53 -14.01 13.14
N HIS A 111 0.45 -13.23 12.99
CA HIS A 111 -0.82 -13.78 12.52
C HIS A 111 -0.69 -14.32 11.09
N SER A 112 -1.50 -15.33 10.79
CA SER A 112 -1.41 -16.05 9.52
C SER A 112 -1.76 -15.18 8.31
N ASP A 113 -2.70 -14.26 8.42
CA ASP A 113 -3.07 -13.35 7.33
C ASP A 113 -1.97 -12.34 6.99
N HIS A 114 -1.03 -12.05 7.91
CA HIS A 114 0.16 -11.23 7.68
C HIS A 114 1.40 -12.02 7.23
N THR A 115 1.36 -13.36 7.30
CA THR A 115 2.57 -14.19 7.12
C THR A 115 2.42 -15.35 6.12
N VAL A 116 1.19 -15.78 5.78
CA VAL A 116 0.98 -16.97 4.93
C VAL A 116 1.52 -16.79 3.49
N GLY A 117 1.75 -15.57 3.05
CA GLY A 117 2.40 -15.25 1.78
C GLY A 117 3.93 -15.31 1.82
N LEU A 118 4.56 -15.51 2.99
CA LEU A 118 6.03 -15.60 3.11
C LEU A 118 6.64 -16.72 2.25
N PRO A 119 6.07 -17.93 2.18
CA PRO A 119 6.58 -18.94 1.26
C PRO A 119 6.54 -18.50 -0.20
N ASP A 120 5.44 -17.88 -0.65
CA ASP A 120 5.33 -17.36 -2.02
C ASP A 120 6.36 -16.24 -2.25
N LEU A 121 6.53 -15.32 -1.30
CA LEU A 121 7.51 -14.22 -1.38
C LEU A 121 8.96 -14.72 -1.37
N LEU A 122 9.22 -15.81 -0.66
CA LEU A 122 10.55 -16.40 -0.62
C LEU A 122 10.91 -17.12 -1.93
N TYR A 123 10.00 -17.97 -2.43
CA TYR A 123 10.32 -18.92 -3.50
C TYR A 123 9.94 -18.43 -4.91
N SER A 124 8.78 -17.78 -5.10
CA SER A 124 8.39 -17.32 -6.45
C SER A 124 9.38 -16.29 -7.03
N PRO A 125 9.81 -15.24 -6.30
CA PRO A 125 10.85 -14.33 -6.77
C PRO A 125 12.20 -15.00 -6.99
N TRP A 126 12.60 -15.98 -6.15
CA TRP A 126 13.82 -16.74 -6.33
C TRP A 126 13.84 -17.48 -7.68
N VAL A 127 12.75 -18.16 -8.02
CA VAL A 127 12.58 -18.86 -9.30
C VAL A 127 12.52 -17.89 -10.48
N LEU A 128 12.11 -16.65 -10.24
CA LEU A 128 12.04 -15.57 -11.23
C LEU A 128 13.27 -14.64 -11.21
N ASP A 129 14.43 -15.22 -10.94
CA ASP A 129 15.75 -14.58 -11.03
C ASP A 129 16.00 -13.45 -9.98
N ARG A 130 15.38 -13.49 -8.79
CA ARG A 130 15.86 -12.65 -7.68
C ARG A 130 17.28 -13.10 -7.32
N PRO A 131 18.28 -12.20 -7.44
CA PRO A 131 19.68 -12.60 -7.30
C PRO A 131 20.08 -12.85 -5.84
N ASP A 132 19.47 -12.09 -4.91
CA ASP A 132 19.86 -12.07 -3.50
C ASP A 132 18.86 -12.81 -2.61
N PRO A 133 19.30 -13.29 -1.43
CA PRO A 133 18.40 -13.75 -0.38
C PRO A 133 17.36 -12.70 0.02
N LEU A 134 16.16 -13.15 0.40
CA LEU A 134 15.14 -12.27 0.99
C LEU A 134 15.57 -11.85 2.40
N ASN A 135 15.66 -10.56 2.65
CA ASN A 135 15.85 -10.03 3.99
C ASN A 135 14.48 -9.95 4.70
N VAL A 136 14.33 -10.69 5.78
CA VAL A 136 13.09 -10.79 6.57
C VAL A 136 13.35 -10.22 7.95
N PHE A 137 12.66 -9.15 8.28
CA PHE A 137 12.69 -8.53 9.61
C PHE A 137 11.35 -8.72 10.29
N GLY A 138 11.33 -9.11 11.55
CA GLY A 138 10.08 -9.32 12.26
C GLY A 138 10.25 -9.57 13.76
N PRO A 139 9.14 -9.72 14.48
CA PRO A 139 9.16 -9.96 15.91
C PRO A 139 9.81 -11.31 16.25
N PRO A 140 10.22 -11.51 17.54
CA PRO A 140 10.66 -12.80 18.03
C PRO A 140 9.72 -13.93 17.66
N GLY A 141 10.29 -15.00 17.07
CA GLY A 141 9.56 -16.13 16.48
C GLY A 141 9.59 -16.17 14.96
N ILE A 142 9.94 -15.07 14.27
CA ILE A 142 10.05 -15.05 12.81
C ILE A 142 11.18 -15.99 12.32
N GLN A 143 12.29 -16.09 13.05
CA GLN A 143 13.39 -17.02 12.73
C GLN A 143 12.89 -18.48 12.70
N ARG A 144 12.11 -18.89 13.69
CA ARG A 144 11.51 -20.24 13.74
C ARG A 144 10.54 -20.46 12.59
N MET A 145 9.71 -19.46 12.26
CA MET A 145 8.76 -19.53 11.15
C MET A 145 9.49 -19.73 9.82
N MET A 146 10.51 -18.93 9.53
CA MET A 146 11.28 -19.03 8.28
C MET A 146 12.04 -20.35 8.18
N SER A 147 12.58 -20.87 9.30
CA SER A 147 13.20 -22.20 9.33
C SER A 147 12.20 -23.31 9.00
N GLY A 148 11.00 -23.23 9.55
CA GLY A 148 9.90 -24.20 9.24
C GLY A 148 9.46 -24.14 7.77
N ILE A 149 9.40 -22.93 7.19
CA ILE A 149 9.12 -22.75 5.76
C ILE A 149 10.23 -23.41 4.92
N ALA A 150 11.51 -23.17 5.23
CA ALA A 150 12.63 -23.77 4.50
C ALA A 150 12.61 -25.31 4.56
N GLU A 151 12.30 -25.88 5.71
CA GLU A 151 12.16 -27.33 5.86
C GLU A 151 10.98 -27.89 5.05
N ALA A 152 9.84 -27.21 5.06
CA ALA A 152 8.64 -27.64 4.33
C ALA A 152 8.83 -27.71 2.81
N TRP A 153 9.72 -26.88 2.24
CA TRP A 153 10.01 -26.83 0.80
C TRP A 153 11.36 -27.46 0.42
N ALA A 154 11.99 -28.26 1.30
CA ALA A 154 13.31 -28.83 1.06
C ALA A 154 13.39 -29.65 -0.23
N ASP A 155 12.36 -30.44 -0.57
CA ASP A 155 12.32 -31.22 -1.80
C ASP A 155 12.25 -30.34 -3.06
N ASP A 156 11.39 -29.31 -3.07
CA ASP A 156 11.28 -28.34 -4.18
C ASP A 156 12.61 -27.61 -4.39
N ILE A 157 13.24 -27.16 -3.31
CA ILE A 157 14.55 -26.50 -3.35
C ILE A 157 15.59 -27.41 -4.00
N SER A 158 15.67 -28.67 -3.55
CA SER A 158 16.63 -29.65 -4.09
C SER A 158 16.42 -29.89 -5.59
N ILE A 159 15.17 -30.07 -6.02
CA ILE A 159 14.82 -30.32 -7.42
C ILE A 159 15.17 -29.11 -8.30
N ARG A 160 14.90 -27.89 -7.84
CA ARG A 160 15.20 -26.66 -8.60
C ARG A 160 16.70 -26.36 -8.72
N ILE A 161 17.51 -26.79 -7.75
CA ILE A 161 18.95 -26.58 -7.76
C ILE A 161 19.68 -27.67 -8.56
N ASP A 162 19.32 -28.92 -8.34
CA ASP A 162 20.08 -30.08 -8.81
C ASP A 162 19.30 -31.00 -9.77
N GLY A 163 18.04 -30.63 -10.10
CA GLY A 163 17.16 -31.38 -10.99
C GLY A 163 17.41 -31.11 -12.49
N LEU A 164 16.40 -31.44 -13.29
CA LEU A 164 16.49 -31.38 -14.78
C LEU A 164 16.03 -30.04 -15.37
N GLU A 165 15.86 -29.00 -14.57
CA GLU A 165 15.52 -27.66 -15.10
C GLU A 165 16.66 -27.14 -15.98
N PRO A 166 16.38 -26.63 -17.21
CA PRO A 166 17.41 -26.20 -18.16
C PRO A 166 18.32 -25.10 -17.62
N ARG A 167 17.82 -24.30 -16.70
CA ARG A 167 18.56 -23.31 -15.94
C ARG A 167 18.20 -23.52 -14.48
N GLY A 168 19.10 -24.09 -13.68
CA GLY A 168 18.87 -24.23 -12.25
C GLY A 168 18.73 -22.87 -11.58
N ALA A 169 17.90 -22.80 -10.54
CA ALA A 169 17.78 -21.61 -9.73
C ALA A 169 19.12 -21.30 -9.02
N ASN A 170 19.35 -20.02 -8.70
CA ASN A 170 20.57 -19.65 -7.98
C ASN A 170 20.65 -20.35 -6.62
N ARG A 171 21.88 -20.70 -6.17
CA ARG A 171 22.11 -21.57 -5.02
C ARG A 171 21.93 -20.90 -3.65
N ASP A 172 21.70 -19.59 -3.62
CA ASP A 172 21.63 -18.82 -2.38
C ASP A 172 20.30 -18.09 -2.18
N GLY A 173 19.62 -17.70 -3.27
CA GLY A 173 18.41 -16.87 -3.22
C GLY A 173 17.18 -17.48 -2.52
N TYR A 174 17.18 -18.82 -2.30
CA TYR A 174 16.13 -19.48 -1.53
C TYR A 174 16.30 -19.35 -0.02
N ARG A 175 17.48 -18.96 0.45
CA ARG A 175 17.79 -18.80 1.88
C ARG A 175 17.36 -17.42 2.33
N PRO A 176 16.51 -17.29 3.38
CA PRO A 176 16.20 -15.99 3.92
C PRO A 176 17.30 -15.49 4.85
N ASN A 177 17.60 -14.21 4.79
CA ASN A 177 18.30 -13.51 5.86
C ASN A 177 17.27 -13.04 6.88
N THR A 178 17.14 -13.72 7.99
CA THR A 178 16.08 -13.47 8.98
C THR A 178 16.63 -12.75 10.19
N HIS A 179 15.97 -11.66 10.59
CA HIS A 179 16.35 -10.81 11.70
C HIS A 179 15.16 -10.64 12.66
N GLU A 180 15.31 -11.06 13.91
CA GLU A 180 14.38 -10.69 14.96
C GLU A 180 14.72 -9.27 15.42
N ILE A 181 13.70 -8.41 15.51
CA ILE A 181 13.86 -6.98 15.77
C ILE A 181 13.36 -6.59 17.16
N GLU A 182 13.86 -5.47 17.63
CA GLU A 182 13.42 -4.81 18.87
C GLU A 182 12.88 -3.41 18.58
N PRO A 183 12.12 -2.78 19.50
CA PRO A 183 11.62 -1.42 19.32
C PRO A 183 12.74 -0.39 19.08
N GLY A 184 12.44 0.61 18.25
CA GLY A 184 13.36 1.67 17.86
C GLY A 184 13.93 1.48 16.46
N LEU A 185 15.02 2.17 16.14
CA LEU A 185 15.71 2.05 14.85
C LEU A 185 16.31 0.65 14.70
N PHE A 186 15.83 -0.12 13.73
CA PHE A 186 16.32 -1.49 13.50
C PHE A 186 16.84 -1.71 12.08
N TYR A 187 16.50 -0.82 11.14
CA TYR A 187 16.97 -0.89 9.77
C TYR A 187 17.30 0.50 9.25
N GLU A 188 18.42 0.61 8.55
CA GLU A 188 18.84 1.84 7.89
C GLU A 188 19.66 1.49 6.63
N ASP A 189 19.37 2.18 5.55
CA ASP A 189 20.20 2.19 4.34
C ASP A 189 20.30 3.62 3.77
N GLU A 190 20.80 3.74 2.54
CA GLU A 190 20.97 5.05 1.91
C GLU A 190 19.66 5.77 1.53
N LEU A 191 18.52 5.07 1.58
CA LEU A 191 17.21 5.59 1.16
C LEU A 191 16.25 5.78 2.33
N VAL A 192 16.30 4.91 3.35
CA VAL A 192 15.32 4.92 4.44
C VAL A 192 15.95 4.63 5.80
N ARG A 193 15.27 5.14 6.84
CA ARG A 193 15.44 4.68 8.23
C ARG A 193 14.10 4.10 8.68
N VAL A 194 14.12 2.92 9.29
CA VAL A 194 12.91 2.23 9.72
C VAL A 194 12.94 1.94 11.21
N TYR A 195 11.90 2.41 11.90
CA TYR A 195 11.74 2.22 13.34
C TYR A 195 10.57 1.27 13.62
N ALA A 196 10.78 0.33 14.52
CA ALA A 196 9.74 -0.52 15.07
C ALA A 196 9.05 0.19 16.24
N ILE A 197 7.74 0.35 16.16
CA ILE A 197 6.90 1.01 17.15
C ILE A 197 6.14 -0.09 17.89
N PRO A 198 6.35 -0.31 19.18
CA PRO A 198 5.61 -1.33 19.91
C PRO A 198 4.14 -0.93 20.02
N VAL A 199 3.26 -1.85 19.62
CA VAL A 199 1.81 -1.69 19.71
C VAL A 199 1.18 -2.85 20.50
N LYS A 200 -0.03 -2.64 21.00
CA LYS A 200 -0.81 -3.71 21.63
C LYS A 200 -1.68 -4.38 20.58
N HIS A 201 -1.61 -5.70 20.52
CA HIS A 201 -2.49 -6.50 19.69
C HIS A 201 -2.94 -7.74 20.46
N GLY A 202 -3.87 -7.55 21.37
CA GLY A 202 -4.45 -8.58 22.23
C GLY A 202 -3.41 -9.38 23.00
N SER A 203 -3.37 -10.69 22.74
CA SER A 203 -2.49 -11.64 23.43
C SER A 203 -1.08 -11.75 22.83
N TRP A 204 -0.78 -11.06 21.74
CA TRP A 204 0.56 -11.05 21.16
C TRP A 204 1.52 -10.29 22.07
N GLN A 205 2.60 -10.95 22.46
CA GLN A 205 3.65 -10.33 23.26
C GLN A 205 4.45 -9.30 22.43
N TYR A 206 4.60 -9.56 21.15
CA TYR A 206 5.36 -8.75 20.21
C TYR A 206 4.51 -8.42 18.99
N SER A 207 4.18 -7.15 18.84
CA SER A 207 3.51 -6.57 17.67
C SER A 207 4.06 -5.18 17.43
N TYR A 208 4.28 -4.84 16.18
CA TYR A 208 4.90 -3.58 15.81
C TYR A 208 4.09 -2.86 14.74
N GLY A 209 3.97 -1.53 14.87
CA GLY A 209 3.85 -0.63 13.76
C GLY A 209 5.24 -0.24 13.25
N TYR A 210 5.30 0.44 12.11
CA TYR A 210 6.55 0.91 11.54
C TYR A 210 6.50 2.38 11.19
N ARG A 211 7.60 3.10 11.44
CA ARG A 211 7.84 4.44 10.92
C ARG A 211 8.97 4.38 9.90
N PHE A 212 8.67 4.78 8.67
CA PHE A 212 9.63 4.96 7.58
C PHE A 212 9.97 6.43 7.43
N GLU A 213 11.23 6.78 7.49
CA GLU A 213 11.76 8.09 7.13
C GLU A 213 12.47 7.96 5.78
N GLY A 214 11.81 8.41 4.73
CA GLY A 214 12.36 8.49 3.38
C GLY A 214 12.95 9.86 3.09
N PRO A 215 13.47 10.08 1.87
CA PRO A 215 14.15 11.34 1.50
C PRO A 215 13.21 12.56 1.46
N ASP A 216 11.92 12.37 1.28
CA ASP A 216 10.93 13.43 1.08
C ASP A 216 9.62 13.21 1.84
N ARG A 217 9.44 12.06 2.50
CA ARG A 217 8.23 11.73 3.26
C ARG A 217 8.52 10.83 4.45
N THR A 218 7.71 11.03 5.49
CA THR A 218 7.60 10.14 6.65
C THR A 218 6.28 9.40 6.59
N ILE A 219 6.33 8.07 6.63
CA ILE A 219 5.14 7.20 6.59
C ILE A 219 5.10 6.38 7.87
N VAL A 220 3.95 6.39 8.55
CA VAL A 220 3.69 5.53 9.72
C VAL A 220 2.62 4.52 9.36
N ILE A 221 2.88 3.25 9.67
CA ILE A 221 2.01 2.11 9.40
C ILE A 221 1.70 1.43 10.73
N SER A 222 0.42 1.28 11.07
CA SER A 222 0.03 0.79 12.39
C SER A 222 0.35 -0.69 12.61
N GLY A 223 0.35 -1.53 11.56
CA GLY A 223 0.07 -2.95 11.74
C GLY A 223 -1.32 -3.13 12.33
N ASP A 224 -1.62 -4.29 12.89
CA ASP A 224 -2.82 -4.49 13.69
C ASP A 224 -2.58 -4.00 15.11
N ALA A 225 -3.42 -3.10 15.60
CA ALA A 225 -3.20 -2.43 16.87
C ALA A 225 -4.48 -2.00 17.56
N ALA A 226 -4.61 -2.26 18.84
CA ALA A 226 -5.50 -1.49 19.71
C ALA A 226 -4.98 -0.04 19.80
N PRO A 227 -5.83 0.94 20.21
CA PRO A 227 -5.41 2.34 20.30
C PRO A 227 -4.08 2.52 21.01
N SER A 228 -3.13 3.19 20.35
CA SER A 228 -1.73 3.25 20.79
C SER A 228 -1.19 4.67 20.83
N GLU A 229 -0.72 5.09 22.02
CA GLU A 229 -0.05 6.38 22.19
C GLU A 229 1.29 6.42 21.42
N SER A 230 2.00 5.29 21.36
CA SER A 230 3.25 5.22 20.61
C SER A 230 3.09 5.46 19.11
N LEU A 231 1.92 5.15 18.52
CA LEU A 231 1.62 5.51 17.13
C LEU A 231 1.34 7.01 16.97
N VAL A 232 0.66 7.63 17.95
CA VAL A 232 0.44 9.10 17.95
C VAL A 232 1.78 9.82 17.98
N GLU A 233 2.66 9.43 18.90
CA GLU A 233 4.01 10.02 19.06
C GLU A 233 4.88 9.77 17.81
N ALA A 234 4.83 8.55 17.25
CA ALA A 234 5.62 8.21 16.08
C ALA A 234 5.16 8.96 14.82
N CYS A 235 3.88 9.27 14.70
CA CYS A 235 3.38 10.05 13.55
C CYS A 235 3.66 11.55 13.72
N ASP A 236 3.26 12.19 14.80
CA ASP A 236 3.44 13.62 15.10
C ASP A 236 3.69 14.53 13.86
N GLY A 237 2.68 14.63 13.00
CA GLY A 237 2.75 15.36 11.75
C GLY A 237 3.39 14.59 10.58
N CYS A 238 3.43 13.25 10.62
CA CYS A 238 3.89 12.43 9.49
C CYS A 238 3.09 12.74 8.21
N ASP A 239 3.69 12.49 7.05
CA ASP A 239 3.02 12.75 5.78
C ASP A 239 1.86 11.79 5.54
N ILE A 240 2.03 10.51 5.91
CA ILE A 240 0.99 9.49 5.77
C ILE A 240 0.92 8.65 7.04
N LEU A 241 -0.29 8.52 7.61
CA LEU A 241 -0.63 7.50 8.60
C LEU A 241 -1.51 6.45 7.92
N LEU A 242 -0.96 5.25 7.70
CA LEU A 242 -1.71 4.08 7.28
C LEU A 242 -2.15 3.32 8.54
N HIS A 243 -3.45 3.18 8.75
CA HIS A 243 -3.97 2.59 9.98
C HIS A 243 -5.11 1.60 9.72
N GLU A 244 -5.08 0.46 10.42
CA GLU A 244 -6.18 -0.50 10.45
C GLU A 244 -7.41 0.09 11.13
N VAL A 245 -8.60 -0.47 10.87
CA VAL A 245 -9.82 0.08 11.46
C VAL A 245 -10.99 -0.88 11.45
N TYR A 246 -11.82 -0.83 12.52
CA TYR A 246 -13.14 -1.42 12.51
C TYR A 246 -14.27 -0.37 12.65
N SER A 247 -15.46 -0.71 12.12
CA SER A 247 -16.66 0.10 12.27
C SER A 247 -17.13 0.15 13.73
N ALA A 248 -17.10 1.32 14.36
CA ALA A 248 -17.62 1.52 15.71
C ALA A 248 -19.14 1.31 15.79
N GLU A 249 -19.88 1.67 14.73
CA GLU A 249 -21.33 1.45 14.66
C GLU A 249 -21.65 -0.05 14.64
N ARG A 250 -20.99 -0.82 13.74
CA ARG A 250 -21.23 -2.25 13.60
C ARG A 250 -20.67 -3.08 14.77
N PHE A 251 -19.66 -2.57 15.44
CA PHE A 251 -19.11 -3.19 16.65
C PHE A 251 -20.19 -3.42 17.71
N THR A 252 -21.11 -2.48 17.90
CA THR A 252 -22.19 -2.59 18.89
C THR A 252 -23.15 -3.76 18.63
N THR A 253 -23.20 -4.25 17.39
CA THR A 253 -24.05 -5.38 16.98
C THR A 253 -23.34 -6.73 17.07
N ARG A 254 -22.03 -6.77 17.42
CA ARG A 254 -21.28 -8.00 17.58
C ARG A 254 -21.64 -8.70 18.89
N PRO A 255 -21.54 -10.03 18.97
CA PRO A 255 -21.67 -10.77 20.24
C PRO A 255 -20.67 -10.23 21.28
N PRO A 256 -21.03 -10.24 22.59
CA PRO A 256 -20.20 -9.65 23.64
C PRO A 256 -18.75 -10.17 23.69
N GLU A 257 -18.54 -11.46 23.43
CA GLU A 257 -17.22 -12.10 23.38
C GLU A 257 -16.38 -11.54 22.24
N TRP A 258 -16.97 -11.23 21.08
CA TRP A 258 -16.29 -10.60 19.96
C TRP A 258 -16.02 -9.11 20.20
N GLN A 259 -16.91 -8.41 20.93
CA GLN A 259 -16.63 -7.06 21.38
C GLN A 259 -15.42 -7.02 22.32
N ALA A 260 -15.38 -7.94 23.30
CA ALA A 260 -14.25 -8.07 24.23
C ALA A 260 -12.94 -8.40 23.51
N TYR A 261 -12.99 -9.22 22.46
CA TYR A 261 -11.84 -9.53 21.61
C TYR A 261 -11.38 -8.30 20.82
N HIS A 262 -12.24 -7.77 19.94
CA HIS A 262 -11.82 -6.72 19.00
C HIS A 262 -11.36 -5.43 19.68
N SER A 263 -11.95 -5.06 20.82
CA SER A 263 -11.49 -3.89 21.60
C SER A 263 -10.06 -4.00 22.15
N GLN A 264 -9.51 -5.21 22.23
CA GLN A 264 -8.14 -5.44 22.68
C GLN A 264 -7.15 -5.62 21.53
N PHE A 265 -7.65 -5.91 20.33
CA PHE A 265 -6.82 -6.25 19.18
C PHE A 265 -6.76 -5.14 18.13
N HIS A 266 -7.83 -4.34 17.99
CA HIS A 266 -8.01 -3.42 16.87
C HIS A 266 -8.52 -2.04 17.32
N THR A 267 -8.48 -1.08 16.42
CA THR A 267 -8.87 0.32 16.65
C THR A 267 -10.20 0.62 15.96
N SER A 268 -11.15 1.20 16.69
CA SER A 268 -12.42 1.65 16.13
C SER A 268 -12.29 2.95 15.33
N THR A 269 -13.25 3.21 14.45
CA THR A 269 -13.36 4.49 13.71
C THR A 269 -13.37 5.71 14.65
N THR A 270 -13.99 5.60 15.82
CA THR A 270 -14.04 6.70 16.81
C THR A 270 -12.67 6.94 17.45
N GLU A 271 -11.99 5.88 17.86
CA GLU A 271 -10.65 5.96 18.45
C GLU A 271 -9.62 6.42 17.41
N LEU A 272 -9.75 5.96 16.17
CA LEU A 272 -8.87 6.39 15.09
C LEU A 272 -9.04 7.88 14.75
N ALA A 273 -10.25 8.42 14.85
CA ALA A 273 -10.47 9.86 14.72
C ALA A 273 -9.72 10.67 15.79
N ASP A 274 -9.69 10.19 17.05
CA ASP A 274 -8.88 10.82 18.12
C ASP A 274 -7.39 10.71 17.84
N ILE A 275 -6.89 9.52 17.49
CA ILE A 275 -5.50 9.28 17.10
C ILE A 275 -5.09 10.25 15.98
N ALA A 276 -5.87 10.36 14.92
CA ALA A 276 -5.57 11.22 13.78
C ALA A 276 -5.62 12.72 14.11
N ASN A 277 -6.55 13.15 14.99
CA ASN A 277 -6.61 14.55 15.46
C ASN A 277 -5.37 14.92 16.28
N ARG A 278 -4.83 13.98 17.06
CA ARG A 278 -3.67 14.19 17.92
C ARG A 278 -2.36 14.08 17.16
N SER A 279 -2.23 13.08 16.31
CA SER A 279 -1.01 12.85 15.51
C SER A 279 -0.91 13.76 14.27
N ARG A 280 -2.00 14.34 13.80
CA ARG A 280 -2.07 15.34 12.71
C ARG A 280 -1.34 14.91 11.44
N PRO A 281 -1.66 13.73 10.88
CA PRO A 281 -1.02 13.28 9.63
C PRO A 281 -1.40 14.19 8.47
N GLY A 282 -0.52 14.32 7.50
CA GLY A 282 -0.82 14.96 6.21
C GLY A 282 -1.94 14.22 5.47
N MET A 283 -1.99 12.88 5.60
CA MET A 283 -3.04 12.00 5.06
C MET A 283 -3.27 10.82 5.98
N LEU A 284 -4.51 10.57 6.38
CA LEU A 284 -4.93 9.31 7.00
C LEU A 284 -5.42 8.35 5.91
N VAL A 285 -4.86 7.16 5.86
CA VAL A 285 -5.26 6.09 4.94
C VAL A 285 -5.72 4.88 5.75
N LEU A 286 -6.90 4.37 5.44
CA LEU A 286 -7.45 3.18 6.09
C LEU A 286 -7.07 1.92 5.31
N TYR A 287 -6.72 0.86 6.01
CA TYR A 287 -6.52 -0.47 5.44
C TYR A 287 -6.93 -1.54 6.46
N HIS A 288 -6.78 -2.82 6.16
CA HIS A 288 -7.18 -3.92 7.06
C HIS A 288 -8.57 -3.68 7.67
N HIS A 289 -9.57 -3.53 6.78
CA HIS A 289 -10.89 -3.04 7.16
C HIS A 289 -11.76 -4.14 7.76
N LEU A 290 -12.22 -3.94 8.98
CA LEU A 290 -13.23 -4.77 9.62
C LEU A 290 -14.61 -4.13 9.45
N PHE A 291 -15.21 -4.31 8.29
CA PHE A 291 -16.46 -3.66 7.86
C PHE A 291 -17.69 -4.14 8.61
N TRP A 292 -17.80 -5.44 8.85
CA TRP A 292 -18.95 -6.10 9.47
C TRP A 292 -20.32 -5.69 8.90
N GLY A 293 -20.37 -5.47 7.57
CA GLY A 293 -21.60 -5.12 6.85
C GLY A 293 -21.79 -3.61 6.58
N THR A 294 -20.81 -2.77 6.92
CA THR A 294 -20.64 -1.44 6.32
C THR A 294 -19.69 -1.51 5.10
N ASP A 295 -19.29 -0.38 4.57
CA ASP A 295 -18.37 -0.26 3.44
C ASP A 295 -17.33 0.88 3.66
N ASP A 296 -16.51 1.12 2.65
CA ASP A 296 -15.49 2.20 2.68
C ASP A 296 -16.11 3.56 3.01
N THR A 297 -17.28 3.87 2.45
CA THR A 297 -17.97 5.13 2.68
C THR A 297 -18.48 5.22 4.12
N GLY A 298 -18.97 4.10 4.66
CA GLY A 298 -19.44 4.02 6.04
C GLY A 298 -18.31 4.29 7.03
N LEU A 299 -17.14 3.66 6.88
CA LEU A 299 -15.98 3.90 7.75
C LEU A 299 -15.52 5.36 7.70
N VAL A 300 -15.43 5.94 6.50
CA VAL A 300 -15.08 7.36 6.32
C VAL A 300 -16.08 8.27 7.02
N ASN A 301 -17.38 8.01 6.88
CA ASN A 301 -18.43 8.80 7.52
C ASN A 301 -18.39 8.70 9.05
N GLU A 302 -18.16 7.51 9.62
CA GLU A 302 -17.99 7.34 11.06
C GLU A 302 -16.82 8.17 11.61
N ILE A 303 -15.65 8.15 10.94
CA ILE A 303 -14.49 8.95 11.31
C ILE A 303 -14.77 10.45 11.22
N ARG A 304 -15.51 10.89 10.17
CA ARG A 304 -15.96 12.29 10.02
C ARG A 304 -16.92 12.72 11.15
N MET A 305 -17.88 11.85 11.48
CA MET A 305 -18.82 12.11 12.59
C MET A 305 -18.11 12.12 13.94
N ALA A 306 -17.04 11.37 14.11
CA ALA A 306 -16.18 11.39 15.29
C ALA A 306 -15.26 12.64 15.37
N GLY A 307 -15.31 13.54 14.37
CA GLY A 307 -14.69 14.86 14.42
C GLY A 307 -13.33 15.00 13.75
N TYR A 308 -12.85 13.99 13.00
CA TYR A 308 -11.65 14.16 12.19
C TYR A 308 -11.98 14.80 10.84
N ASN A 309 -11.39 15.97 10.55
CA ASN A 309 -11.63 16.74 9.33
C ASN A 309 -10.39 16.87 8.41
N GLY A 310 -9.27 16.22 8.77
CA GLY A 310 -8.08 16.18 7.94
C GLY A 310 -8.24 15.34 6.66
N PRO A 311 -7.23 15.29 5.77
CA PRO A 311 -7.25 14.42 4.60
C PRO A 311 -7.42 12.95 5.00
N LEU A 312 -8.34 12.24 4.34
CA LEU A 312 -8.72 10.86 4.68
C LEU A 312 -9.12 10.09 3.43
N ALA A 313 -8.61 8.87 3.29
CA ALA A 313 -9.03 7.90 2.28
C ALA A 313 -9.23 6.51 2.89
N SER A 314 -10.25 5.77 2.44
CA SER A 314 -10.31 4.32 2.62
C SER A 314 -9.55 3.68 1.47
N GLY A 315 -8.44 3.01 1.79
CA GLY A 315 -7.54 2.43 0.81
C GLY A 315 -8.11 1.19 0.12
N LYS A 316 -7.74 1.00 -1.13
CA LYS A 316 -8.03 -0.20 -1.92
C LYS A 316 -6.74 -0.83 -2.39
N ASP A 317 -6.84 -2.10 -2.72
CA ASP A 317 -5.71 -2.80 -3.35
C ASP A 317 -5.23 -2.04 -4.58
N LEU A 318 -3.91 -1.81 -4.66
CA LEU A 318 -3.19 -1.07 -5.68
C LEU A 318 -3.37 0.46 -5.67
N ASP A 319 -3.96 1.04 -4.63
CA ASP A 319 -3.89 2.48 -4.42
C ASP A 319 -2.44 2.91 -4.11
N VAL A 320 -2.10 4.10 -4.60
CA VAL A 320 -0.77 4.72 -4.44
C VAL A 320 -0.94 6.10 -3.82
N TYR A 321 -0.17 6.38 -2.80
CA TYR A 321 -0.16 7.64 -2.06
C TYR A 321 1.20 8.30 -2.05
#